data_5b582eca6453d18b54e4d8c321f7d4aa
#
_entry.id   5b582eca6453d18b54e4d8c321f7d4aa
#
_cell.length_a   1.000
_cell.length_b   1.000
_cell.length_c   1.000
_cell.angle_alpha   90.00
_cell.angle_beta   90.00
_cell.angle_gamma   90.00
#
_symmetry.space_group_name_H-M   'P 1'
#
loop_
_entity.id
_entity.type
_entity.pdbx_description
1 polymer ?
#
loop_
_entity_poly.entity_id
_entity_poly.type
_entity_poly.pdbx_seq_one_letter_code
_entity_poly.pdbx_strand_id
1 'polypeptide(L)'
;MFDPILQAISQFDTIIIHRHSRPDGDALGSQIGLKHLILENFPGKKVYCVGDEAGFYSFMEDTLMDQILDSVYEGALAVILDCGSAHLISDDRWKLAAKTVRMDHHLYTGCFTDAEAIDSSYESCCGLICRMAKNAGWKKNPLAAQSLYTGMVTDSGRFRYDSTSAKTFELAAWLMEEKIDTERLYKDLYADDFENKKRKAEFLLRVRFTHNRVAYVYTTEEELARMEMSTFAVSRGMVNTMADIRGTDIWVNFTEDEGGVLCELRSSGPNINPIAVKYGGGGHAKASGAKVPDRETAMAMLHDLDELTGETK
;
A
#
# COMPACT_ATOMS: atom_id res chain seq x y z
N MET A 1 -2.06 -12.94 20.37
CA MET A 1 -2.43 -12.56 18.99
C MET A 1 -1.86 -13.54 17.97
N PHE A 2 -0.54 -13.80 17.95
CA PHE A 2 0.13 -14.61 16.92
C PHE A 2 0.03 -16.12 17.10
N ASP A 3 -0.28 -16.64 18.29
CA ASP A 3 -0.27 -18.08 18.55
C ASP A 3 -1.10 -18.91 17.57
N PRO A 4 -2.35 -18.52 17.18
CA PRO A 4 -3.11 -19.29 16.21
C PRO A 4 -2.46 -19.34 14.82
N ILE A 5 -1.78 -18.26 14.41
CA ILE A 5 -1.07 -18.17 13.12
C ILE A 5 0.17 -19.06 13.15
N LEU A 6 0.99 -18.94 14.20
CA LEU A 6 2.20 -19.77 14.40
C LEU A 6 1.85 -21.26 14.48
N GLN A 7 0.78 -21.60 15.18
CA GLN A 7 0.28 -22.97 15.27
C GLN A 7 -0.15 -23.48 13.88
N ALA A 8 -0.90 -22.71 13.12
CA ALA A 8 -1.31 -23.09 11.77
C ALA A 8 -0.08 -23.28 10.87
N ILE A 9 0.87 -22.35 10.85
CA ILE A 9 2.10 -22.47 10.08
C ILE A 9 2.88 -23.75 10.47
N SER A 10 2.93 -24.08 11.76
CA SER A 10 3.64 -25.28 12.21
C SER A 10 2.99 -26.61 11.78
N GLN A 11 1.65 -26.64 11.74
CA GLN A 11 0.86 -27.87 11.50
C GLN A 11 0.74 -28.26 10.02
N PHE A 12 0.81 -27.31 9.09
CA PHE A 12 0.59 -27.55 7.66
C PHE A 12 1.89 -27.67 6.91
N ASP A 13 2.07 -28.71 6.10
CA ASP A 13 3.25 -28.93 5.26
C ASP A 13 3.23 -28.08 3.99
N THR A 14 2.03 -27.76 3.48
CA THR A 14 1.83 -26.90 2.32
C THR A 14 1.18 -25.59 2.75
N ILE A 15 1.80 -24.48 2.39
CA ILE A 15 1.36 -23.14 2.74
C ILE A 15 1.29 -22.32 1.45
N ILE A 16 0.17 -21.62 1.25
CA ILE A 16 -0.07 -20.77 0.09
C ILE A 16 -0.34 -19.35 0.60
N ILE A 17 0.51 -18.42 0.22
CA ILE A 17 0.46 -17.04 0.71
C ILE A 17 -0.22 -16.16 -0.34
N HIS A 18 -1.29 -15.50 0.08
CA HIS A 18 -2.12 -14.58 -0.69
C HIS A 18 -1.93 -13.15 -0.22
N ARG A 19 -2.23 -12.21 -1.09
CA ARG A 19 -2.23 -10.75 -0.86
C ARG A 19 -3.31 -10.07 -1.69
N HIS A 20 -3.45 -8.75 -1.54
CA HIS A 20 -4.41 -8.01 -2.36
C HIS A 20 -3.98 -7.89 -3.84
N SER A 21 -4.96 -7.64 -4.72
CA SER A 21 -4.76 -7.34 -6.13
C SER A 21 -4.03 -6.00 -6.33
N ARG A 22 -3.29 -5.86 -7.43
CA ARG A 22 -2.47 -4.67 -7.72
C ARG A 22 -1.54 -4.35 -6.55
N PRO A 23 -0.58 -5.24 -6.26
CA PRO A 23 0.20 -5.19 -5.04
C PRO A 23 1.07 -3.95 -4.95
N ASP A 24 1.22 -3.46 -3.75
CA ASP A 24 2.22 -2.48 -3.38
C ASP A 24 3.44 -3.13 -2.72
N GLY A 25 4.32 -2.31 -2.15
CA GLY A 25 5.54 -2.81 -1.53
C GLY A 25 5.31 -3.57 -0.24
N ASP A 26 4.23 -3.29 0.51
CA ASP A 26 3.89 -4.02 1.73
C ASP A 26 3.26 -5.37 1.40
N ALA A 27 2.33 -5.43 0.45
CA ALA A 27 1.73 -6.67 0.00
C ALA A 27 2.77 -7.67 -0.53
N LEU A 28 3.70 -7.23 -1.37
CA LEU A 28 4.78 -8.09 -1.89
C LEU A 28 5.84 -8.38 -0.83
N GLY A 29 6.26 -7.37 -0.07
CA GLY A 29 7.24 -7.51 0.99
C GLY A 29 6.80 -8.49 2.06
N SER A 30 5.54 -8.42 2.49
CA SER A 30 4.94 -9.34 3.46
C SER A 30 4.84 -10.77 2.91
N GLN A 31 4.42 -10.93 1.66
CA GLN A 31 4.27 -12.23 1.01
C GLN A 31 5.61 -12.94 0.84
N ILE A 32 6.59 -12.29 0.22
CA ILE A 32 7.93 -12.84 -0.04
C ILE A 32 8.67 -13.02 1.30
N GLY A 33 8.61 -12.01 2.16
CA GLY A 33 9.27 -12.04 3.46
C GLY A 33 8.79 -13.20 4.34
N LEU A 34 7.47 -13.42 4.43
CA LEU A 34 6.92 -14.54 5.20
C LEU A 34 7.31 -15.90 4.58
N LYS A 35 7.27 -16.04 3.23
CA LYS A 35 7.74 -17.25 2.54
C LYS A 35 9.16 -17.61 2.98
N HIS A 36 10.08 -16.67 2.90
CA HIS A 36 11.49 -16.92 3.22
C HIS A 36 11.74 -17.08 4.73
N LEU A 37 10.96 -16.45 5.61
CA LEU A 37 10.98 -16.75 7.04
C LEU A 37 10.53 -18.20 7.33
N ILE A 38 9.45 -18.65 6.69
CA ILE A 38 8.94 -20.01 6.88
C ILE A 38 9.97 -21.03 6.37
N LEU A 39 10.51 -20.86 5.18
CA LEU A 39 11.50 -21.79 4.60
C LEU A 39 12.78 -21.85 5.43
N GLU A 40 13.22 -20.75 6.03
CA GLU A 40 14.39 -20.71 6.92
C GLU A 40 14.18 -21.50 8.22
N ASN A 41 12.99 -21.46 8.80
CA ASN A 41 12.69 -22.08 10.08
C ASN A 41 12.05 -23.47 9.97
N PHE A 42 11.48 -23.78 8.82
CA PHE A 42 10.80 -25.04 8.51
C PHE A 42 11.21 -25.57 7.12
N PRO A 43 12.45 -26.03 6.93
CA PRO A 43 13.00 -26.32 5.60
C PRO A 43 12.31 -27.47 4.85
N GLY A 44 11.41 -28.21 5.50
CA GLY A 44 10.63 -29.29 4.86
C GLY A 44 9.29 -28.85 4.28
N LYS A 45 8.86 -27.60 4.51
CA LYS A 45 7.55 -27.12 4.05
C LYS A 45 7.58 -26.66 2.60
N LYS A 46 6.43 -26.80 1.93
CA LYS A 46 6.18 -26.25 0.60
C LYS A 46 5.47 -24.92 0.75
N VAL A 47 6.10 -23.84 0.30
CA VAL A 47 5.53 -22.49 0.45
C VAL A 47 5.41 -21.85 -0.93
N TYR A 48 4.19 -21.48 -1.30
CA TYR A 48 3.84 -20.86 -2.57
C TYR A 48 3.35 -19.43 -2.37
N CYS A 49 3.71 -18.53 -3.28
CA CYS A 49 3.18 -17.17 -3.39
C CYS A 49 2.34 -17.06 -4.65
N VAL A 50 1.10 -16.67 -4.53
CA VAL A 50 0.14 -16.55 -5.65
C VAL A 50 -0.45 -15.15 -5.73
N GLY A 51 -0.97 -14.79 -6.90
CA GLY A 51 -1.63 -13.51 -7.16
C GLY A 51 -1.13 -12.81 -8.42
N ASP A 52 -1.44 -11.53 -8.55
CA ASP A 52 -1.08 -10.69 -9.70
C ASP A 52 0.44 -10.52 -9.84
N GLU A 53 0.88 -10.07 -11.01
CA GLU A 53 2.27 -9.68 -11.25
C GLU A 53 2.70 -8.52 -10.33
N ALA A 54 3.99 -8.45 -10.03
CA ALA A 54 4.58 -7.46 -9.13
C ALA A 54 4.57 -6.01 -9.67
N GLY A 55 4.37 -5.83 -10.98
CA GLY A 55 4.32 -4.52 -11.60
C GLY A 55 5.60 -3.71 -11.36
N PHE A 56 5.43 -2.50 -10.79
CA PHE A 56 6.55 -1.63 -10.45
C PHE A 56 7.59 -2.31 -9.53
N TYR A 57 7.15 -3.20 -8.65
CA TYR A 57 8.02 -3.86 -7.66
C TYR A 57 8.76 -5.09 -8.20
N SER A 58 8.75 -5.34 -9.52
CA SER A 58 9.48 -6.44 -10.16
C SER A 58 11.01 -6.39 -9.99
N PHE A 59 11.55 -5.29 -9.48
CA PHE A 59 12.96 -5.18 -9.08
C PHE A 59 13.30 -5.97 -7.81
N MET A 60 12.29 -6.31 -6.99
CA MET A 60 12.48 -7.17 -5.81
C MET A 60 12.77 -8.61 -6.25
N GLU A 61 13.53 -9.33 -5.45
CA GLU A 61 13.79 -10.74 -5.72
C GLU A 61 12.56 -11.61 -5.39
N ASP A 62 12.42 -12.76 -6.07
CA ASP A 62 11.35 -13.77 -5.87
C ASP A 62 9.93 -13.25 -6.11
N THR A 63 9.76 -12.29 -7.02
CA THR A 63 8.46 -11.68 -7.37
C THR A 63 7.67 -12.45 -8.41
N LEU A 64 8.20 -13.54 -8.98
CA LEU A 64 7.45 -14.40 -9.89
C LEU A 64 6.48 -15.26 -9.07
N MET A 65 5.19 -15.05 -9.31
CA MET A 65 4.14 -15.77 -8.59
C MET A 65 4.04 -17.21 -9.08
N ASP A 66 3.87 -18.13 -8.12
CA ASP A 66 3.76 -19.56 -8.37
C ASP A 66 2.46 -19.89 -9.13
N GLN A 67 2.59 -20.66 -10.21
CA GLN A 67 1.45 -21.20 -10.97
C GLN A 67 1.14 -22.60 -10.45
N ILE A 68 0.16 -22.72 -9.58
CA ILE A 68 -0.23 -23.98 -8.93
C ILE A 68 -1.63 -24.44 -9.34
N LEU A 69 -1.86 -25.74 -9.32
CA LEU A 69 -3.18 -26.34 -9.56
C LEU A 69 -4.08 -26.21 -8.32
N ASP A 70 -5.38 -26.24 -8.52
CA ASP A 70 -6.36 -26.17 -7.43
C ASP A 70 -6.20 -27.33 -6.42
N SER A 71 -5.77 -28.50 -6.88
CA SER A 71 -5.48 -29.66 -6.03
C SER A 71 -4.35 -29.41 -5.01
N VAL A 72 -3.48 -28.42 -5.21
CA VAL A 72 -2.45 -28.04 -4.23
C VAL A 72 -3.06 -27.41 -2.98
N TYR A 73 -4.25 -26.82 -3.09
CA TYR A 73 -4.99 -26.24 -1.96
C TYR A 73 -5.59 -27.32 -1.04
N GLU A 74 -5.83 -28.53 -1.55
CA GLU A 74 -6.37 -29.62 -0.74
C GLU A 74 -5.40 -29.97 0.39
N GLY A 75 -5.84 -29.76 1.64
CA GLY A 75 -4.99 -29.96 2.82
C GLY A 75 -3.94 -28.88 3.08
N ALA A 76 -3.93 -27.78 2.33
CA ALA A 76 -3.02 -26.65 2.53
C ALA A 76 -3.57 -25.61 3.51
N LEU A 77 -2.66 -24.77 4.02
CA LEU A 77 -2.96 -23.53 4.73
C LEU A 77 -2.90 -22.36 3.73
N ALA A 78 -3.98 -21.58 3.63
CA ALA A 78 -3.92 -20.27 2.99
C ALA A 78 -3.61 -19.18 4.03
N VAL A 79 -2.55 -18.42 3.79
CA VAL A 79 -2.18 -17.25 4.60
C VAL A 79 -2.49 -16.00 3.79
N ILE A 80 -3.42 -15.18 4.27
CA ILE A 80 -3.81 -13.93 3.63
C ILE A 80 -3.09 -12.78 4.33
N LEU A 81 -2.34 -12.00 3.57
CA LEU A 81 -1.56 -10.88 4.06
C LEU A 81 -2.04 -9.56 3.47
N ASP A 82 -2.03 -8.52 4.29
CA ASP A 82 -2.26 -7.14 3.86
C ASP A 82 -3.58 -6.97 3.08
N CYS A 83 -4.65 -7.55 3.58
CA CYS A 83 -5.98 -7.51 2.96
C CYS A 83 -7.04 -7.10 3.97
N GLY A 84 -7.50 -5.87 3.92
CA GLY A 84 -8.59 -5.38 4.77
C GLY A 84 -9.94 -6.03 4.51
N SER A 85 -10.15 -6.64 3.33
CA SER A 85 -11.40 -7.29 2.92
C SER A 85 -11.17 -8.42 1.94
N ALA A 86 -12.02 -9.45 1.98
CA ALA A 86 -11.90 -10.65 1.14
C ALA A 86 -11.97 -10.37 -0.38
N HIS A 87 -12.71 -9.34 -0.81
CA HIS A 87 -12.84 -9.00 -2.23
C HIS A 87 -11.60 -8.33 -2.84
N LEU A 88 -10.64 -7.94 -2.01
CA LEU A 88 -9.36 -7.38 -2.45
C LEU A 88 -8.33 -8.45 -2.77
N ILE A 89 -8.53 -9.68 -2.31
CA ILE A 89 -7.57 -10.78 -2.50
C ILE A 89 -7.43 -11.08 -3.99
N SER A 90 -6.19 -11.13 -4.47
CA SER A 90 -5.87 -11.28 -5.89
C SER A 90 -6.26 -12.63 -6.47
N ASP A 91 -6.13 -13.71 -5.72
CA ASP A 91 -6.45 -15.08 -6.13
C ASP A 91 -7.54 -15.67 -5.23
N ASP A 92 -8.74 -15.87 -5.80
CA ASP A 92 -9.94 -16.35 -5.09
C ASP A 92 -9.85 -17.80 -4.59
N ARG A 93 -8.84 -18.57 -5.02
CA ARG A 93 -8.65 -19.97 -4.66
C ARG A 93 -8.23 -20.18 -3.19
N TRP A 94 -7.94 -19.12 -2.45
CA TRP A 94 -7.70 -19.21 -1.00
C TRP A 94 -8.83 -19.93 -0.25
N LYS A 95 -10.06 -19.88 -0.77
CA LYS A 95 -11.25 -20.54 -0.23
C LYS A 95 -11.23 -22.08 -0.35
N LEU A 96 -10.34 -22.63 -1.20
CA LEU A 96 -10.17 -24.08 -1.41
C LEU A 96 -9.26 -24.70 -0.35
N ALA A 97 -8.54 -23.88 0.42
CA ALA A 97 -7.60 -24.36 1.43
C ALA A 97 -8.34 -25.03 2.61
N ALA A 98 -7.69 -26.01 3.24
CA ALA A 98 -8.22 -26.70 4.41
C ALA A 98 -8.31 -25.79 5.64
N LYS A 99 -7.50 -24.76 5.72
CA LYS A 99 -7.50 -23.74 6.76
C LYS A 99 -7.04 -22.40 6.20
N THR A 100 -7.60 -21.32 6.74
CA THR A 100 -7.29 -19.96 6.34
C THR A 100 -6.86 -19.12 7.54
N VAL A 101 -5.82 -18.30 7.38
CA VAL A 101 -5.42 -17.34 8.41
C VAL A 101 -5.11 -15.99 7.76
N ARG A 102 -5.31 -14.88 8.51
CA ARG A 102 -5.03 -13.52 8.02
C ARG A 102 -4.09 -12.79 8.99
N MET A 103 -3.14 -12.06 8.42
CA MET A 103 -2.37 -11.02 9.12
C MET A 103 -2.52 -9.70 8.36
N ASP A 104 -2.90 -8.64 9.09
CA ASP A 104 -3.21 -7.36 8.45
C ASP A 104 -3.07 -6.21 9.43
N HIS A 105 -2.70 -5.03 8.93
CA HIS A 105 -2.57 -3.81 9.72
C HIS A 105 -3.67 -2.77 9.43
N HIS A 106 -4.58 -3.05 8.52
CA HIS A 106 -5.72 -2.18 8.23
C HIS A 106 -6.73 -2.13 9.39
N LEU A 107 -7.60 -1.13 9.38
CA LEU A 107 -8.73 -1.08 10.30
C LEU A 107 -9.60 -2.33 10.12
N TYR A 108 -10.01 -2.92 11.23
CA TYR A 108 -10.81 -4.14 11.22
C TYR A 108 -12.18 -3.90 10.59
N THR A 109 -12.51 -4.64 9.55
CA THR A 109 -13.78 -4.53 8.81
C THR A 109 -14.69 -5.75 8.95
N GLY A 110 -14.22 -6.81 9.62
CA GLY A 110 -14.93 -8.06 9.81
C GLY A 110 -14.04 -9.28 9.60
N CYS A 111 -14.45 -10.40 10.19
CA CYS A 111 -13.76 -11.68 10.07
C CYS A 111 -14.15 -12.40 8.78
N PHE A 112 -13.18 -12.96 8.06
CA PHE A 112 -13.43 -13.79 6.88
C PHE A 112 -12.48 -15.00 6.77
N THR A 113 -11.64 -15.24 7.77
CA THR A 113 -10.73 -16.38 7.85
C THR A 113 -10.88 -17.11 9.18
N ASP A 114 -10.35 -18.33 9.30
CA ASP A 114 -10.50 -19.14 10.53
C ASP A 114 -9.73 -18.58 11.72
N ALA A 115 -8.66 -17.82 11.49
CA ALA A 115 -7.95 -17.11 12.53
C ALA A 115 -7.29 -15.84 11.97
N GLU A 116 -7.24 -14.80 12.79
CA GLU A 116 -6.76 -13.48 12.37
C GLU A 116 -5.81 -12.87 13.39
N ALA A 117 -4.80 -12.17 12.89
CA ALA A 117 -3.93 -11.29 13.65
C ALA A 117 -3.95 -9.91 13.02
N ILE A 118 -4.81 -9.03 13.54
CA ILE A 118 -5.04 -7.68 13.02
C ILE A 118 -4.58 -6.66 14.05
N ASP A 119 -3.71 -5.73 13.65
CA ASP A 119 -3.27 -4.64 14.52
C ASP A 119 -2.92 -3.38 13.72
N SER A 120 -3.85 -2.44 13.69
CA SER A 120 -3.70 -1.17 12.98
C SER A 120 -2.72 -0.18 13.64
N SER A 121 -2.07 -0.56 14.75
CA SER A 121 -1.00 0.23 15.36
C SER A 121 0.37 0.00 14.73
N TYR A 122 0.48 -0.95 13.80
CA TYR A 122 1.69 -1.17 12.99
C TYR A 122 1.64 -0.33 11.72
N GLU A 123 2.79 0.14 11.31
CA GLU A 123 2.95 0.93 10.08
C GLU A 123 2.72 0.12 8.81
N SER A 124 2.82 -1.23 8.89
CA SER A 124 2.73 -2.14 7.75
C SER A 124 2.42 -3.58 8.21
N CYS A 125 1.90 -4.41 7.32
CA CYS A 125 1.80 -5.85 7.50
C CYS A 125 3.19 -6.49 7.66
N CYS A 126 4.19 -5.97 6.96
CA CYS A 126 5.60 -6.37 7.13
C CYS A 126 6.09 -6.16 8.57
N GLY A 127 5.79 -5.01 9.18
CA GLY A 127 6.10 -4.76 10.59
C GLY A 127 5.42 -5.75 11.53
N LEU A 128 4.16 -6.08 11.26
CA LEU A 128 3.42 -7.07 12.04
C LEU A 128 4.04 -8.47 11.94
N ILE A 129 4.45 -8.90 10.74
CA ILE A 129 5.16 -10.16 10.50
C ILE A 129 6.52 -10.17 11.21
N CYS A 130 7.28 -9.08 11.14
CA CYS A 130 8.54 -8.94 11.87
C CYS A 130 8.35 -9.15 13.38
N ARG A 131 7.31 -8.57 13.96
CA ARG A 131 6.98 -8.75 15.38
C ARG A 131 6.67 -10.19 15.71
N MET A 132 5.85 -10.86 14.89
CA MET A 132 5.53 -12.29 15.05
C MET A 132 6.80 -13.12 15.02
N ALA A 133 7.62 -12.97 13.99
CA ALA A 133 8.84 -13.76 13.79
C ALA A 133 9.87 -13.53 14.93
N LYS A 134 10.09 -12.27 15.33
CA LYS A 134 10.99 -11.92 16.42
C LYS A 134 10.53 -12.52 17.75
N ASN A 135 9.22 -12.45 18.06
CA ASN A 135 8.66 -13.03 19.29
C ASN A 135 8.75 -14.55 19.31
N ALA A 136 8.61 -15.19 18.14
CA ALA A 136 8.74 -16.64 18.00
C ALA A 136 10.20 -17.12 17.98
N GLY A 137 11.18 -16.21 17.99
CA GLY A 137 12.60 -16.54 17.91
C GLY A 137 13.03 -17.08 16.54
N TRP A 138 12.29 -16.75 15.49
CA TRP A 138 12.61 -17.21 14.15
C TRP A 138 13.90 -16.60 13.62
N LYS A 139 14.65 -17.40 12.90
CA LYS A 139 15.78 -16.92 12.10
C LYS A 139 15.26 -16.22 10.85
N LYS A 140 15.99 -15.22 10.41
CA LYS A 140 15.76 -14.53 9.15
C LYS A 140 16.96 -14.75 8.23
N ASN A 141 16.73 -14.64 6.93
CA ASN A 141 17.78 -14.60 5.92
C ASN A 141 17.76 -13.24 5.18
N PRO A 142 18.78 -12.89 4.40
CA PRO A 142 18.86 -11.59 3.72
C PRO A 142 17.64 -11.28 2.86
N LEU A 143 17.07 -12.25 2.15
CA LEU A 143 15.93 -12.03 1.27
C LEU A 143 14.64 -11.76 2.06
N ALA A 144 14.37 -12.51 3.12
CA ALA A 144 13.26 -12.20 4.03
C ALA A 144 13.41 -10.79 4.63
N ALA A 145 14.62 -10.46 5.09
CA ALA A 145 14.87 -9.16 5.71
C ALA A 145 14.70 -8.00 4.73
N GLN A 146 15.23 -8.12 3.52
CA GLN A 146 15.10 -7.07 2.49
C GLN A 146 13.64 -6.89 2.05
N SER A 147 12.91 -7.98 1.84
CA SER A 147 11.49 -7.91 1.43
C SER A 147 10.63 -7.23 2.49
N LEU A 148 10.75 -7.65 3.75
CA LEU A 148 10.02 -7.05 4.87
C LEU A 148 10.40 -5.58 5.08
N TYR A 149 11.69 -5.24 4.98
CA TYR A 149 12.13 -3.86 5.09
C TYR A 149 11.58 -2.98 3.95
N THR A 150 11.48 -3.53 2.74
CA THR A 150 10.86 -2.83 1.60
C THR A 150 9.42 -2.45 1.89
N GLY A 151 8.61 -3.37 2.40
CA GLY A 151 7.23 -3.08 2.78
C GLY A 151 7.13 -2.04 3.90
N MET A 152 7.94 -2.17 4.95
CA MET A 152 8.00 -1.15 6.02
C MET A 152 8.34 0.25 5.48
N VAL A 153 9.29 0.36 4.55
CA VAL A 153 9.69 1.64 3.93
C VAL A 153 8.57 2.23 3.10
N THR A 154 7.92 1.42 2.28
CA THR A 154 6.88 1.91 1.36
C THR A 154 5.64 2.38 2.08
N ASP A 155 5.14 1.58 3.03
CA ASP A 155 3.88 1.85 3.70
C ASP A 155 3.98 2.90 4.81
N SER A 156 5.15 3.06 5.43
CA SER A 156 5.44 4.16 6.36
C SER A 156 5.83 5.48 5.67
N GLY A 157 5.82 5.52 4.33
CA GLY A 157 6.29 6.68 3.56
C GLY A 157 7.74 7.04 3.90
N ARG A 158 8.62 6.07 3.95
CA ARG A 158 10.03 6.22 4.36
C ARG A 158 10.17 6.62 5.83
N PHE A 159 9.36 6.00 6.68
CA PHE A 159 9.29 6.27 8.13
C PHE A 159 8.87 7.71 8.49
N ARG A 160 8.02 8.34 7.65
CA ARG A 160 7.57 9.73 7.84
C ARG A 160 6.12 9.84 8.29
N TYR A 161 5.32 8.80 8.12
CA TYR A 161 3.90 8.82 8.48
C TYR A 161 3.69 8.62 9.98
N ASP A 162 2.54 9.04 10.48
CA ASP A 162 2.16 8.99 11.90
C ASP A 162 2.12 7.56 12.47
N SER A 163 1.95 6.56 11.60
CA SER A 163 2.04 5.14 11.95
C SER A 163 3.45 4.69 12.36
N THR A 164 4.49 5.47 12.03
CA THR A 164 5.87 5.19 12.41
C THR A 164 6.08 5.41 13.90
N SER A 165 6.61 4.43 14.59
CA SER A 165 6.78 4.43 16.04
C SER A 165 8.14 3.87 16.46
N ALA A 166 8.43 3.89 17.78
CA ALA A 166 9.61 3.22 18.32
C ALA A 166 9.65 1.72 17.99
N LYS A 167 8.47 1.06 17.92
CA LYS A 167 8.35 -0.35 17.51
C LYS A 167 8.82 -0.55 16.06
N THR A 168 8.46 0.36 15.16
CA THR A 168 8.88 0.34 13.77
C THR A 168 10.39 0.34 13.63
N PHE A 169 11.07 1.26 14.33
CA PHE A 169 12.53 1.33 14.30
C PHE A 169 13.21 0.13 14.99
N GLU A 170 12.61 -0.43 16.04
CA GLU A 170 13.11 -1.66 16.67
C GLU A 170 13.08 -2.84 15.70
N LEU A 171 12.02 -2.97 14.89
CA LEU A 171 11.86 -4.04 13.92
C LEU A 171 12.73 -3.80 12.67
N ALA A 172 12.83 -2.56 12.20
CA ALA A 172 13.75 -2.18 11.15
C ALA A 172 15.21 -2.47 11.54
N ALA A 173 15.62 -2.13 12.77
CA ALA A 173 16.96 -2.45 13.29
C ALA A 173 17.20 -3.97 13.31
N TRP A 174 16.22 -4.78 13.72
CA TRP A 174 16.32 -6.22 13.69
C TRP A 174 16.52 -6.76 12.26
N LEU A 175 15.82 -6.22 11.25
CA LEU A 175 16.02 -6.59 9.85
C LEU A 175 17.40 -6.19 9.33
N MET A 176 17.90 -5.02 9.72
CA MET A 176 19.19 -4.48 9.29
C MET A 176 20.40 -5.33 9.75
N GLU A 177 20.23 -6.23 10.74
CA GLU A 177 21.28 -7.19 11.10
C GLU A 177 21.68 -8.08 9.91
N GLU A 178 20.80 -8.29 8.92
CA GLU A 178 21.06 -9.04 7.69
C GLU A 178 21.79 -8.23 6.61
N LYS A 179 22.30 -7.04 6.93
CA LYS A 179 23.09 -6.18 6.04
C LYS A 179 22.36 -5.81 4.74
N ILE A 180 21.11 -5.39 4.84
CA ILE A 180 20.31 -4.93 3.71
C ILE A 180 21.03 -3.79 2.97
N ASP A 181 21.12 -3.88 1.64
CA ASP A 181 21.60 -2.80 0.79
C ASP A 181 20.52 -1.73 0.64
N THR A 182 20.46 -0.83 1.61
CA THR A 182 19.46 0.24 1.64
C THR A 182 19.69 1.27 0.54
N GLU A 183 20.94 1.53 0.14
CA GLU A 183 21.24 2.48 -0.95
C GLU A 183 20.62 2.00 -2.25
N ARG A 184 20.86 0.74 -2.61
CA ARG A 184 20.26 0.12 -3.80
C ARG A 184 18.74 0.11 -3.70
N LEU A 185 18.19 -0.32 -2.57
CA LEU A 185 16.75 -0.38 -2.35
C LEU A 185 16.06 0.98 -2.55
N TYR A 186 16.60 2.05 -1.94
CA TYR A 186 16.04 3.38 -2.11
C TYR A 186 16.20 3.92 -3.54
N LYS A 187 17.28 3.55 -4.23
CA LYS A 187 17.44 3.87 -5.64
C LYS A 187 16.37 3.16 -6.49
N ASP A 188 16.16 1.88 -6.29
CA ASP A 188 15.17 1.10 -7.04
C ASP A 188 13.73 1.59 -6.77
N LEU A 189 13.42 1.99 -5.53
CA LEU A 189 12.11 2.51 -5.15
C LEU A 189 11.84 3.95 -5.65
N TYR A 190 12.84 4.82 -5.66
CA TYR A 190 12.60 6.27 -5.78
C TYR A 190 13.43 6.98 -6.85
N ALA A 191 14.36 6.28 -7.52
CA ALA A 191 14.97 6.86 -8.70
C ALA A 191 13.93 6.95 -9.82
N ASP A 192 13.99 8.05 -10.54
CA ASP A 192 13.04 8.37 -11.59
C ASP A 192 13.82 8.78 -12.84
N ASP A 193 13.30 8.45 -14.01
CA ASP A 193 13.93 8.93 -15.24
C ASP A 193 13.79 10.45 -15.39
N PHE A 194 14.68 11.03 -16.20
CA PHE A 194 14.74 12.48 -16.34
C PHE A 194 13.46 13.06 -16.96
N GLU A 195 12.85 12.36 -17.91
CA GLU A 195 11.63 12.81 -18.57
C GLU A 195 10.44 12.81 -17.59
N ASN A 196 10.36 11.81 -16.72
CA ASN A 196 9.33 11.80 -15.68
C ASN A 196 9.56 12.91 -14.63
N LYS A 197 10.82 13.17 -14.24
CA LYS A 197 11.16 14.34 -13.40
C LYS A 197 10.74 15.65 -14.03
N LYS A 198 10.98 15.80 -15.35
CA LYS A 198 10.58 16.97 -16.13
C LYS A 198 9.05 17.13 -16.13
N ARG A 199 8.29 16.05 -16.39
CA ARG A 199 6.82 16.04 -16.34
C ARG A 199 6.30 16.45 -14.95
N LYS A 200 6.91 15.94 -13.88
CA LYS A 200 6.58 16.34 -12.50
C LYS A 200 6.87 17.80 -12.23
N ALA A 201 7.97 18.35 -12.76
CA ALA A 201 8.29 19.77 -12.64
C ALA A 201 7.29 20.65 -13.42
N GLU A 202 6.93 20.27 -14.64
CA GLU A 202 5.90 20.93 -15.43
C GLU A 202 4.52 20.90 -14.73
N PHE A 203 4.16 19.77 -14.14
CA PHE A 203 2.94 19.64 -13.33
C PHE A 203 2.98 20.60 -12.12
N LEU A 204 4.11 20.68 -11.41
CA LEU A 204 4.27 21.52 -10.24
C LEU A 204 4.13 23.02 -10.58
N LEU A 205 4.58 23.46 -11.75
CA LEU A 205 4.45 24.84 -12.23
C LEU A 205 2.98 25.24 -12.48
N ARG A 206 2.07 24.29 -12.58
CA ARG A 206 0.61 24.53 -12.76
C ARG A 206 -0.14 24.65 -11.44
N VAL A 207 0.50 24.38 -10.30
CA VAL A 207 -0.14 24.40 -8.97
C VAL A 207 -0.70 25.81 -8.68
N ARG A 208 -1.95 25.83 -8.24
CA ARG A 208 -2.64 27.00 -7.73
C ARG A 208 -3.02 26.77 -6.28
N PHE A 209 -3.34 27.84 -5.59
CA PHE A 209 -3.73 27.82 -4.19
C PHE A 209 -5.06 28.53 -4.00
N THR A 210 -5.89 27.98 -3.13
CA THR A 210 -7.10 28.63 -2.62
C THR A 210 -6.72 29.69 -1.55
N HIS A 211 -7.73 30.37 -1.01
CA HIS A 211 -7.54 31.38 0.04
C HIS A 211 -6.87 30.80 1.30
N ASN A 212 -7.33 29.63 1.75
CA ASN A 212 -6.82 28.95 2.94
C ASN A 212 -5.66 28.00 2.63
N ARG A 213 -5.04 28.12 1.43
CA ARG A 213 -3.83 27.35 1.06
C ARG A 213 -4.05 25.88 0.73
N VAL A 214 -5.21 25.48 0.24
CA VAL A 214 -5.33 24.18 -0.46
C VAL A 214 -4.60 24.29 -1.80
N ALA A 215 -3.63 23.41 -2.05
CA ALA A 215 -2.97 23.31 -3.34
C ALA A 215 -3.81 22.49 -4.32
N TYR A 216 -3.92 22.95 -5.57
CA TYR A 216 -4.64 22.17 -6.57
C TYR A 216 -4.09 22.35 -7.98
N VAL A 217 -4.28 21.31 -8.79
CA VAL A 217 -4.11 21.34 -10.23
C VAL A 217 -5.42 20.87 -10.87
N TYR A 218 -5.83 21.50 -11.96
CA TYR A 218 -6.94 21.05 -12.80
C TYR A 218 -6.40 20.78 -14.20
N THR A 219 -6.58 19.55 -14.69
CA THR A 219 -6.13 19.11 -16.01
C THR A 219 -7.35 18.82 -16.87
N THR A 220 -7.49 19.54 -18.00
CA THR A 220 -8.55 19.30 -18.98
C THR A 220 -8.23 18.11 -19.87
N GLU A 221 -9.24 17.55 -20.58
CA GLU A 221 -9.03 16.49 -21.58
C GLU A 221 -8.04 16.92 -22.66
N GLU A 222 -8.12 18.18 -23.12
CA GLU A 222 -7.19 18.71 -24.12
C GLU A 222 -5.74 18.77 -23.62
N GLU A 223 -5.54 19.18 -22.36
CA GLU A 223 -4.23 19.19 -21.73
C GLU A 223 -3.71 17.77 -21.52
N LEU A 224 -4.58 16.84 -21.08
CA LEU A 224 -4.26 15.44 -20.88
C LEU A 224 -3.77 14.80 -22.20
N ALA A 225 -4.46 15.04 -23.30
CA ALA A 225 -4.08 14.54 -24.62
C ALA A 225 -2.68 15.04 -25.05
N ARG A 226 -2.30 16.27 -24.69
CA ARG A 226 -0.97 16.83 -25.00
C ARG A 226 0.15 16.25 -24.11
N MET A 227 -0.19 15.73 -22.94
CA MET A 227 0.79 15.18 -21.98
C MET A 227 1.31 13.80 -22.39
N GLU A 228 0.67 13.13 -23.35
CA GLU A 228 1.00 11.75 -23.78
C GLU A 228 1.07 10.78 -22.59
N MET A 229 0.21 10.98 -21.59
CA MET A 229 0.13 10.19 -20.38
C MET A 229 -1.27 9.61 -20.23
N SER A 230 -1.37 8.45 -19.57
CA SER A 230 -2.68 7.91 -19.20
C SER A 230 -3.37 8.79 -18.15
N THR A 231 -4.70 8.82 -18.17
CA THR A 231 -5.51 9.53 -17.15
C THR A 231 -5.11 9.13 -15.73
N PHE A 232 -4.87 7.84 -15.49
CA PHE A 232 -4.43 7.33 -14.20
C PHE A 232 -3.06 7.90 -13.77
N ALA A 233 -2.11 7.96 -14.71
CA ALA A 233 -0.77 8.48 -14.43
C ALA A 233 -0.80 9.97 -14.06
N VAL A 234 -1.65 10.76 -14.71
CA VAL A 234 -1.82 12.19 -14.37
C VAL A 234 -2.62 12.36 -13.09
N SER A 235 -3.77 11.70 -12.97
CA SER A 235 -4.67 11.83 -11.82
C SER A 235 -3.97 11.38 -10.53
N ARG A 236 -3.68 10.09 -10.42
CA ARG A 236 -3.16 9.47 -9.20
C ARG A 236 -1.64 9.53 -9.09
N GLY A 237 -0.93 9.40 -10.23
CA GLY A 237 0.52 9.39 -10.26
C GLY A 237 1.17 10.74 -9.93
N MET A 238 0.50 11.87 -10.29
CA MET A 238 1.05 13.21 -10.07
C MET A 238 0.61 13.89 -8.76
N VAL A 239 -0.46 13.42 -8.10
CA VAL A 239 -1.03 14.13 -6.93
C VAL A 239 0.00 14.38 -5.82
N ASN A 240 0.86 13.40 -5.54
CA ASN A 240 1.87 13.53 -4.49
C ASN A 240 3.06 14.44 -4.86
N THR A 241 3.11 14.95 -6.10
CA THR A 241 4.09 15.99 -6.49
C THR A 241 3.85 17.30 -5.70
N MET A 242 2.61 17.52 -5.24
CA MET A 242 2.22 18.67 -4.42
C MET A 242 2.45 18.46 -2.91
N ALA A 243 2.91 17.30 -2.50
CA ALA A 243 3.20 17.03 -1.09
C ALA A 243 4.35 17.93 -0.58
N ASP A 244 4.38 18.13 0.74
CA ASP A 244 5.47 18.85 1.45
C ASP A 244 5.63 20.33 1.07
N ILE A 245 4.61 20.97 0.49
CA ILE A 245 4.59 22.43 0.29
C ILE A 245 4.30 23.10 1.63
N ARG A 246 5.22 23.93 2.09
CA ARG A 246 5.08 24.62 3.39
C ARG A 246 3.78 25.43 3.48
N GLY A 247 3.00 25.23 4.54
CA GLY A 247 1.74 25.90 4.80
C GLY A 247 0.58 25.37 3.94
N THR A 248 0.70 24.16 3.42
CA THR A 248 -0.32 23.45 2.65
C THR A 248 -0.55 22.10 3.28
N ASP A 249 -1.69 21.92 3.92
CA ASP A 249 -2.05 20.66 4.59
C ASP A 249 -2.98 19.78 3.75
N ILE A 250 -3.63 20.36 2.73
CA ILE A 250 -4.50 19.64 1.78
C ILE A 250 -4.06 19.98 0.36
N TRP A 251 -4.01 18.95 -0.49
CA TRP A 251 -3.80 19.10 -1.93
C TRP A 251 -4.69 18.17 -2.73
N VAL A 252 -5.12 18.63 -3.90
CA VAL A 252 -6.04 17.91 -4.76
C VAL A 252 -5.67 18.03 -6.22
N ASN A 253 -5.76 16.91 -6.94
CA ASN A 253 -5.58 16.85 -8.37
C ASN A 253 -6.92 16.51 -9.04
N PHE A 254 -7.40 17.40 -9.88
CA PHE A 254 -8.57 17.23 -10.73
C PHE A 254 -8.12 16.88 -12.14
N THR A 255 -8.65 15.81 -12.71
CA THR A 255 -8.31 15.37 -14.07
C THR A 255 -9.61 15.02 -14.80
N GLU A 256 -9.91 15.75 -15.87
CA GLU A 256 -11.03 15.41 -16.76
C GLU A 256 -10.82 14.02 -17.38
N ASP A 257 -11.89 13.27 -17.47
CA ASP A 257 -11.95 11.91 -18.00
C ASP A 257 -13.31 11.69 -18.65
N GLU A 258 -13.44 10.66 -19.49
CA GLU A 258 -14.71 10.33 -20.12
C GLU A 258 -15.86 10.32 -19.11
N GLY A 259 -16.79 11.28 -19.25
CA GLY A 259 -17.98 11.41 -18.43
C GLY A 259 -17.77 11.98 -17.03
N GLY A 260 -16.73 12.79 -16.80
CA GLY A 260 -16.58 13.51 -15.53
C GLY A 260 -15.18 13.96 -15.19
N VAL A 261 -14.94 14.21 -13.90
CA VAL A 261 -13.66 14.66 -13.36
C VAL A 261 -13.22 13.72 -12.24
N LEU A 262 -12.05 13.13 -12.37
CA LEU A 262 -11.40 12.38 -11.31
C LEU A 262 -10.79 13.36 -10.31
N CYS A 263 -11.10 13.15 -9.03
CA CYS A 263 -10.65 13.97 -7.92
C CYS A 263 -9.77 13.12 -7.00
N GLU A 264 -8.48 13.39 -6.94
CA GLU A 264 -7.54 12.73 -6.03
C GLU A 264 -7.14 13.68 -4.91
N LEU A 265 -7.61 13.38 -3.70
CA LEU A 265 -7.44 14.21 -2.52
C LEU A 265 -6.36 13.63 -1.61
N ARG A 266 -5.51 14.50 -1.07
CA ARG A 266 -4.47 14.13 -0.11
C ARG A 266 -4.40 15.16 1.01
N SER A 267 -3.99 14.70 2.19
CA SER A 267 -3.84 15.57 3.37
C SER A 267 -2.68 15.10 4.26
N SER A 268 -1.96 16.05 4.81
CA SER A 268 -1.02 15.86 5.93
C SER A 268 -1.59 16.33 7.27
N GLY A 269 -2.78 16.93 7.28
CA GLY A 269 -3.46 17.50 8.44
C GLY A 269 -4.89 16.96 8.62
N PRO A 270 -5.92 17.68 8.17
CA PRO A 270 -7.32 17.33 8.37
C PRO A 270 -7.75 15.99 7.75
N ASN A 271 -8.84 15.42 8.28
CA ASN A 271 -9.49 14.25 7.66
C ASN A 271 -10.34 14.71 6.46
N ILE A 272 -9.91 14.37 5.25
CA ILE A 272 -10.56 14.73 3.98
C ILE A 272 -11.61 13.70 3.50
N ASN A 273 -11.69 12.53 4.13
CA ASN A 273 -12.60 11.47 3.70
C ASN A 273 -14.08 11.88 3.71
N PRO A 274 -14.60 12.60 4.72
CA PRO A 274 -16.00 13.03 4.70
C PRO A 274 -16.36 13.88 3.47
N ILE A 275 -15.43 14.72 2.99
CA ILE A 275 -15.64 15.50 1.76
C ILE A 275 -15.68 14.57 0.54
N ALA A 276 -14.74 13.65 0.40
CA ALA A 276 -14.80 12.68 -0.70
C ALA A 276 -16.13 11.90 -0.72
N VAL A 277 -16.60 11.44 0.44
CA VAL A 277 -17.89 10.72 0.59
C VAL A 277 -19.07 11.62 0.22
N LYS A 278 -19.10 12.91 0.60
CA LYS A 278 -20.13 13.87 0.21
C LYS A 278 -20.32 13.95 -1.32
N TYR A 279 -19.22 13.77 -2.07
CA TYR A 279 -19.21 13.80 -3.54
C TYR A 279 -19.22 12.39 -4.18
N GLY A 280 -19.70 11.38 -3.45
CA GLY A 280 -19.89 10.02 -3.98
C GLY A 280 -18.61 9.19 -4.07
N GLY A 281 -17.54 9.62 -3.44
CA GLY A 281 -16.26 8.94 -3.38
C GLY A 281 -16.00 8.23 -2.06
N GLY A 282 -14.72 8.02 -1.72
CA GLY A 282 -14.29 7.36 -0.51
C GLY A 282 -12.77 7.30 -0.36
N GLY A 283 -12.29 6.50 0.57
CA GLY A 283 -10.87 6.31 0.86
C GLY A 283 -10.54 6.44 2.34
N HIS A 284 -9.33 6.89 2.63
CA HIS A 284 -8.80 7.04 3.99
C HIS A 284 -8.82 8.52 4.43
N ALA A 285 -8.62 8.74 5.73
CA ALA A 285 -8.58 10.09 6.31
C ALA A 285 -7.60 11.06 5.60
N LYS A 286 -6.47 10.54 5.08
CA LYS A 286 -5.39 11.32 4.44
C LYS A 286 -5.26 11.12 2.93
N ALA A 287 -5.96 10.13 2.37
CA ALA A 287 -5.92 9.81 0.95
C ALA A 287 -7.30 9.31 0.51
N SER A 288 -8.01 10.13 -0.23
CA SER A 288 -9.36 9.85 -0.72
C SER A 288 -9.50 10.26 -2.17
N GLY A 289 -10.52 9.72 -2.83
CA GLY A 289 -10.83 10.08 -4.21
C GLY A 289 -12.32 10.04 -4.50
N ALA A 290 -12.72 10.73 -5.56
CA ALA A 290 -14.09 10.72 -6.08
C ALA A 290 -14.07 10.88 -7.60
N LYS A 291 -15.19 10.54 -8.27
CA LYS A 291 -15.46 10.96 -9.64
C LYS A 291 -16.73 11.81 -9.63
N VAL A 292 -16.61 13.06 -10.08
CA VAL A 292 -17.73 14.00 -10.12
C VAL A 292 -18.13 14.28 -11.58
N PRO A 293 -19.39 14.72 -11.84
CA PRO A 293 -19.91 14.81 -13.20
C PRO A 293 -19.23 15.89 -14.05
N ASP A 294 -18.77 16.99 -13.43
CA ASP A 294 -18.30 18.16 -14.15
C ASP A 294 -17.33 19.03 -13.32
N ARG A 295 -16.79 20.05 -13.97
CA ARG A 295 -15.87 21.02 -13.37
C ARG A 295 -16.54 21.86 -12.27
N GLU A 296 -17.80 22.19 -12.39
CA GLU A 296 -18.52 22.99 -11.39
C GLU A 296 -18.56 22.25 -10.06
N THR A 297 -18.92 20.96 -10.11
CA THR A 297 -18.93 20.08 -8.95
C THR A 297 -17.52 19.87 -8.36
N ALA A 298 -16.49 19.75 -9.22
CA ALA A 298 -15.10 19.67 -8.76
C ALA A 298 -14.66 20.95 -8.03
N MET A 299 -15.05 22.12 -8.51
CA MET A 299 -14.75 23.40 -7.85
C MET A 299 -15.54 23.60 -6.55
N ALA A 300 -16.77 23.08 -6.46
CA ALA A 300 -17.52 23.05 -5.19
C ALA A 300 -16.81 22.16 -4.15
N MET A 301 -16.28 20.98 -4.56
CA MET A 301 -15.44 20.16 -3.69
C MET A 301 -14.18 20.90 -3.23
N LEU A 302 -13.52 21.64 -4.12
CA LEU A 302 -12.35 22.46 -3.76
C LEU A 302 -12.70 23.53 -2.73
N HIS A 303 -13.87 24.12 -2.84
CA HIS A 303 -14.37 25.09 -1.87
C HIS A 303 -14.58 24.48 -0.49
N ASP A 304 -15.24 23.31 -0.41
CA ASP A 304 -15.41 22.59 0.85
C ASP A 304 -14.04 22.22 1.50
N LEU A 305 -13.05 21.82 0.70
CA LEU A 305 -11.69 21.55 1.18
C LEU A 305 -11.00 22.82 1.71
N ASP A 306 -11.25 23.96 1.08
CA ASP A 306 -10.73 25.25 1.53
C ASP A 306 -11.34 25.67 2.87
N GLU A 307 -12.65 25.52 3.03
CA GLU A 307 -13.36 25.79 4.29
C GLU A 307 -12.82 24.88 5.42
N LEU A 308 -12.68 23.58 5.17
CA LEU A 308 -12.11 22.63 6.13
C LEU A 308 -10.72 23.07 6.61
N THR A 309 -9.88 23.61 5.71
CA THR A 309 -8.56 24.13 6.08
C THR A 309 -8.65 25.39 6.92
N GLY A 310 -9.63 26.25 6.66
CA GLY A 310 -9.88 27.49 7.44
C GLY A 310 -10.35 27.22 8.86
N GLU A 311 -11.15 26.19 9.08
CA GLU A 311 -11.66 25.79 10.41
C GLU A 311 -10.59 25.16 11.31
N THR A 312 -9.51 24.63 10.72
CA THR A 312 -8.45 23.90 11.44
C THR A 312 -7.28 24.80 11.85
N LYS A 313 -7.26 26.06 11.41
CA LYS A 313 -6.25 27.09 11.77
C LYS A 313 -6.78 27.99 12.85
#